data_fa59c34b8841da928eef481dea5b1858
#
_entry.id   fa59c34b8841da928eef481dea5b1858
#
_cell.length_a   1.000
_cell.length_b   1.000
_cell.length_c   1.000
_cell.angle_alpha   90.00
_cell.angle_beta   90.00
_cell.angle_gamma   90.00
#
_symmetry.space_group_name_H-M   'P 1'
#
loop_
_entity.id
_entity.type
_entity.pdbx_description
1 polymer ?
#
loop_
_entity_poly.entity_id
_entity_poly.type
_entity_poly.pdbx_seq_one_letter_code
_entity_poly.pdbx_strand_id
1 'polypeptide(L)'
;MKDQTRQDSKKRYLRLVATLIKNPDVLMPVGKKGFGSSGLYVKGKLFAFLSQKNQLIVKLPKKRVDDLVACGVGMHWDPRHDGRVFREWVVLEPSSRTWIPLAKEAMQFASNF
;
A
#
# COMPACT_ATOMS: atom_id res chain seq x y z
N MET A 1 -19.05 -14.08 2.32
CA MET A 1 -17.71 -14.11 2.92
C MET A 1 -16.71 -13.26 2.17
N LYS A 2 -16.66 -13.37 0.84
CA LYS A 2 -15.79 -12.49 0.07
C LYS A 2 -16.15 -11.02 0.26
N ASP A 3 -17.46 -10.73 0.37
CA ASP A 3 -17.93 -9.36 0.56
C ASP A 3 -17.53 -8.80 1.91
N GLN A 4 -17.52 -9.64 2.95
CA GLN A 4 -17.10 -9.22 4.29
C GLN A 4 -15.61 -8.84 4.30
N THR A 5 -14.76 -9.67 3.69
CA THR A 5 -13.33 -9.37 3.61
C THR A 5 -13.09 -8.05 2.88
N ARG A 6 -13.82 -7.82 1.78
CA ARG A 6 -13.69 -6.59 1.02
C ARG A 6 -14.09 -5.38 1.84
N GLN A 7 -15.21 -5.47 2.57
CA GLN A 7 -15.68 -4.39 3.41
C GLN A 7 -14.72 -4.11 4.57
N ASP A 8 -14.21 -5.17 5.19
CA ASP A 8 -13.26 -5.02 6.30
C ASP A 8 -11.96 -4.39 5.83
N SER A 9 -11.44 -4.82 4.69
CA SER A 9 -10.23 -4.26 4.12
C SER A 9 -10.41 -2.80 3.74
N LYS A 10 -11.56 -2.46 3.15
CA LYS A 10 -11.87 -1.09 2.79
C LYS A 10 -11.96 -0.21 4.04
N LYS A 11 -12.61 -0.69 5.10
CA LYS A 11 -12.68 0.05 6.36
C LYS A 11 -11.31 0.27 6.97
N ARG A 12 -10.47 -0.77 6.96
CA ARG A 12 -9.10 -0.65 7.45
C ARG A 12 -8.31 0.36 6.64
N TYR A 13 -8.48 0.32 5.32
CA TYR A 13 -7.79 1.25 4.44
C TYR A 13 -8.23 2.69 4.72
N LEU A 14 -9.53 2.91 4.91
CA LEU A 14 -10.03 4.26 5.22
C LEU A 14 -9.50 4.77 6.57
N ARG A 15 -9.34 3.88 7.56
CA ARG A 15 -8.72 4.27 8.83
C ARG A 15 -7.26 4.64 8.64
N LEU A 16 -6.56 3.89 7.81
CA LEU A 16 -5.17 4.17 7.47
C LEU A 16 -5.07 5.53 6.77
N VAL A 17 -5.94 5.80 5.81
CA VAL A 17 -6.00 7.08 5.13
C VAL A 17 -6.23 8.21 6.13
N ALA A 18 -7.20 8.05 7.04
CA ALA A 18 -7.49 9.06 8.04
C ALA A 18 -6.28 9.36 8.94
N THR A 19 -5.49 8.34 9.21
CA THR A 19 -4.26 8.49 10.02
C THR A 19 -3.18 9.24 9.24
N LEU A 20 -2.94 8.85 8.00
CA LEU A 20 -1.82 9.39 7.22
C LEU A 20 -2.12 10.77 6.64
N ILE A 21 -3.38 11.07 6.35
CA ILE A 21 -3.76 12.34 5.75
C ILE A 21 -3.62 13.52 6.74
N LYS A 22 -3.37 13.22 8.00
CA LYS A 22 -3.01 14.24 8.99
C LYS A 22 -1.71 14.95 8.62
N ASN A 23 -0.84 14.28 7.88
CA ASN A 23 0.32 14.92 7.28
C ASN A 23 -0.17 15.77 6.09
N PRO A 24 0.06 17.11 6.10
CA PRO A 24 -0.46 17.98 5.04
C PRO A 24 0.10 17.69 3.65
N ASP A 25 1.22 16.97 3.56
CA ASP A 25 1.81 16.61 2.27
C ASP A 25 1.18 15.36 1.66
N VAL A 26 0.32 14.66 2.41
CA VAL A 26 -0.33 13.44 1.93
C VAL A 26 -1.68 13.77 1.32
N LEU A 27 -1.91 13.27 0.11
CA LEU A 27 -3.16 13.49 -0.61
C LEU A 27 -3.73 12.16 -1.12
N MET A 28 -5.06 12.07 -1.11
CA MET A 28 -5.77 11.01 -1.79
C MET A 28 -6.62 11.67 -2.88
N PRO A 29 -6.16 11.64 -4.15
CA PRO A 29 -6.88 12.32 -5.22
C PRO A 29 -8.31 11.79 -5.37
N VAL A 30 -9.26 12.70 -5.58
CA VAL A 30 -10.67 12.38 -5.74
C VAL A 30 -11.03 12.48 -7.22
N GLY A 31 -11.89 11.56 -7.68
CA GLY A 31 -12.40 11.61 -9.04
C GLY A 31 -11.54 10.93 -10.09
N LYS A 32 -10.36 10.46 -9.76
CA LYS A 32 -9.56 9.66 -10.68
C LYS A 32 -10.14 8.27 -10.81
N LYS A 33 -10.07 7.71 -12.01
CA LYS A 33 -10.53 6.35 -12.29
C LYS A 33 -9.34 5.48 -12.66
N GLY A 34 -9.45 4.17 -12.40
CA GLY A 34 -8.45 3.20 -12.77
C GLY A 34 -7.39 2.98 -11.71
N PHE A 35 -6.23 2.52 -12.14
CA PHE A 35 -5.12 2.19 -11.26
C PHE A 35 -4.71 3.38 -10.39
N GLY A 36 -4.65 3.15 -9.08
CA GLY A 36 -4.25 4.20 -8.15
C GLY A 36 -5.33 5.23 -7.86
N SER A 37 -6.59 4.98 -8.26
CA SER A 37 -7.68 5.93 -8.05
C SER A 37 -7.96 6.22 -6.58
N SER A 38 -7.66 5.27 -5.69
CA SER A 38 -7.81 5.42 -4.24
C SER A 38 -6.45 5.46 -3.53
N GLY A 39 -5.37 5.64 -4.29
CA GLY A 39 -4.04 5.63 -3.74
C GLY A 39 -3.69 6.86 -2.94
N LEU A 40 -2.70 6.71 -2.07
CA LEU A 40 -2.16 7.81 -1.27
C LEU A 40 -0.88 8.32 -1.91
N TYR A 41 -0.79 9.63 -2.03
CA TYR A 41 0.35 10.30 -2.63
C TYR A 41 1.00 11.24 -1.63
N VAL A 42 2.31 11.36 -1.69
CA VAL A 42 3.06 12.37 -0.94
C VAL A 42 4.00 13.06 -1.92
N LYS A 43 3.91 14.40 -1.98
CA LYS A 43 4.71 15.20 -2.91
C LYS A 43 4.58 14.69 -4.36
N GLY A 44 3.36 14.29 -4.74
CA GLY A 44 3.07 13.81 -6.09
C GLY A 44 3.46 12.37 -6.38
N LYS A 45 3.94 11.63 -5.39
CA LYS A 45 4.40 10.24 -5.57
C LYS A 45 3.46 9.28 -4.88
N LEU A 46 2.98 8.27 -5.62
CA LEU A 46 2.15 7.20 -5.07
C LEU A 46 3.00 6.35 -4.12
N PHE A 47 2.51 6.14 -2.90
CA PHE A 47 3.25 5.30 -1.94
C PHE A 47 2.43 4.17 -1.33
N ALA A 48 1.11 4.20 -1.45
CA ALA A 48 0.25 3.14 -0.89
C ALA A 48 -1.08 3.10 -1.62
N PHE A 49 -1.61 1.91 -1.83
CA PHE A 49 -2.96 1.77 -2.39
C PHE A 49 -3.54 0.41 -2.02
N LEU A 50 -4.87 0.33 -2.05
CA LEU A 50 -5.59 -0.93 -1.84
C LEU A 50 -5.85 -1.58 -3.19
N SER A 51 -5.44 -2.83 -3.35
CA SER A 51 -5.61 -3.56 -4.60
C SER A 51 -7.03 -4.13 -4.71
N GLN A 52 -7.38 -4.59 -5.91
CA GLN A 52 -8.67 -5.25 -6.14
C GLN A 52 -8.81 -6.56 -5.34
N LYS A 53 -7.70 -7.13 -4.91
CA LYS A 53 -7.67 -8.34 -4.08
C LYS A 53 -7.70 -8.02 -2.59
N ASN A 54 -8.00 -6.78 -2.22
CA ASN A 54 -8.11 -6.33 -0.83
C ASN A 54 -6.77 -6.39 -0.08
N GLN A 55 -5.69 -6.31 -0.80
CA GLN A 55 -4.34 -6.27 -0.24
C GLN A 55 -3.85 -4.84 -0.22
N LEU A 56 -3.11 -4.47 0.81
CA LEU A 56 -2.44 -3.17 0.84
C LEU A 56 -1.09 -3.31 0.16
N ILE A 57 -0.81 -2.45 -0.80
CA ILE A 57 0.47 -2.44 -1.51
C ILE A 57 1.16 -1.11 -1.21
N VAL A 58 2.38 -1.19 -0.68
CA VAL A 58 3.13 0.00 -0.26
C VAL A 58 4.51 0.02 -0.89
N LYS A 59 5.02 1.22 -1.13
CA LYS A 59 6.32 1.42 -1.76
C LYS A 59 7.41 1.58 -0.69
N LEU A 60 8.42 0.71 -0.74
CA LEU A 60 9.54 0.72 0.20
C LEU A 60 10.83 0.48 -0.56
N PRO A 61 11.99 0.79 0.03
CA PRO A 61 13.26 0.47 -0.61
C PRO A 61 13.37 -1.03 -0.91
N LYS A 62 14.03 -1.37 -1.99
CA LYS A 62 14.18 -2.75 -2.44
C LYS A 62 14.65 -3.69 -1.32
N LYS A 63 15.66 -3.27 -0.58
CA LYS A 63 16.19 -4.08 0.52
C LYS A 63 15.14 -4.34 1.60
N ARG A 64 14.35 -3.30 1.92
CA ARG A 64 13.29 -3.45 2.90
C ARG A 64 12.21 -4.42 2.45
N VAL A 65 11.85 -4.35 1.16
CA VAL A 65 10.89 -5.29 0.57
C VAL A 65 11.43 -6.72 0.66
N ASP A 66 12.69 -6.90 0.28
CA ASP A 66 13.32 -8.23 0.35
C ASP A 66 13.31 -8.78 1.77
N ASP A 67 13.62 -7.95 2.77
CA ASP A 67 13.60 -8.36 4.18
C ASP A 67 12.19 -8.75 4.63
N LEU A 68 11.17 -7.99 4.24
CA LEU A 68 9.79 -8.28 4.62
C LEU A 68 9.29 -9.57 3.98
N VAL A 69 9.69 -9.83 2.74
CA VAL A 69 9.34 -11.08 2.05
C VAL A 69 10.04 -12.26 2.72
N ALA A 70 11.31 -12.10 3.05
CA ALA A 70 12.09 -13.16 3.73
C ALA A 70 11.50 -13.51 5.09
N CYS A 71 10.95 -12.52 5.80
CA CYS A 71 10.33 -12.73 7.12
C CYS A 71 8.89 -13.22 7.05
N GLY A 72 8.31 -13.33 5.85
CA GLY A 72 6.93 -13.75 5.69
C GLY A 72 5.90 -12.69 5.99
N VAL A 73 6.30 -11.43 6.12
CA VAL A 73 5.38 -10.31 6.40
C VAL A 73 4.66 -9.87 5.14
N GLY A 74 5.29 -9.98 3.98
CA GLY A 74 4.71 -9.56 2.73
C GLY A 74 5.17 -10.40 1.56
N MET A 75 4.72 -10.01 0.36
CA MET A 75 5.08 -10.68 -0.89
C MET A 75 5.53 -9.64 -1.90
N HIS A 76 6.35 -10.07 -2.86
CA HIS A 76 6.67 -9.21 -4.01
C HIS A 76 5.40 -8.94 -4.82
N TRP A 77 5.30 -7.74 -5.37
CA TRP A 77 4.17 -7.37 -6.21
C TRP A 77 4.44 -7.84 -7.64
N ASP A 78 3.61 -8.79 -8.10
CA ASP A 78 3.69 -9.36 -9.43
C ASP A 78 2.30 -9.30 -10.07
N PRO A 79 1.85 -8.10 -10.52
CA PRO A 79 0.48 -7.93 -11.01
C PRO A 79 0.20 -8.67 -12.31
N ARG A 80 1.22 -8.99 -13.09
CA ARG A 80 1.06 -9.69 -14.36
C ARG A 80 1.22 -11.20 -14.22
N HIS A 81 1.65 -11.69 -13.07
CA HIS A 81 1.90 -13.11 -12.81
C HIS A 81 2.89 -13.73 -13.81
N ASP A 82 3.87 -12.94 -14.26
CA ASP A 82 4.88 -13.37 -15.23
C ASP A 82 6.29 -13.47 -14.61
N GLY A 83 6.39 -13.37 -13.31
CA GLY A 83 7.66 -13.43 -12.60
C GLY A 83 8.44 -12.12 -12.58
N ARG A 84 7.96 -11.09 -13.26
CA ARG A 84 8.59 -9.77 -13.24
C ARG A 84 8.02 -8.94 -12.11
N VAL A 85 8.65 -9.02 -10.95
CA VAL A 85 8.15 -8.34 -9.76
C VAL A 85 8.61 -6.89 -9.73
N PHE A 86 7.77 -6.05 -9.11
CA PHE A 86 8.15 -4.67 -8.82
C PHE A 86 8.88 -4.64 -7.47
N ARG A 87 10.19 -4.47 -7.49
CA ARG A 87 11.05 -4.70 -6.32
C ARG A 87 10.90 -3.69 -5.21
N GLU A 88 10.37 -2.51 -5.52
CA GLU A 88 10.13 -1.47 -4.51
C GLU A 88 8.69 -1.42 -4.03
N TRP A 89 7.94 -2.50 -4.25
CA TRP A 89 6.57 -2.61 -3.80
C TRP A 89 6.37 -3.92 -3.05
N VAL A 90 5.71 -3.85 -1.91
CA VAL A 90 5.40 -5.05 -1.12
C VAL A 90 3.89 -5.17 -0.94
N VAL A 91 3.40 -6.40 -1.08
CA VAL A 91 1.98 -6.74 -0.94
C VAL A 91 1.75 -7.25 0.48
N LEU A 92 0.80 -6.63 1.19
CA LEU A 92 0.42 -7.02 2.55
C LEU A 92 -0.98 -7.60 2.53
N GLU A 93 -1.13 -8.78 3.11
CA GLU A 93 -2.41 -9.49 3.13
C GLU A 93 -3.48 -8.73 3.90
N PRO A 94 -4.78 -8.97 3.60
CA PRO A 94 -5.87 -8.29 4.32
C PRO A 94 -5.83 -8.49 5.83
N SER A 95 -5.30 -9.61 6.30
CA SER A 95 -5.21 -9.93 7.73
C SER A 95 -3.96 -9.40 8.41
N SER A 96 -3.03 -8.81 7.66
CA SER A 96 -1.78 -8.31 8.22
C SER A 96 -2.03 -7.16 9.19
N ARG A 97 -1.32 -7.16 10.32
CA ARG A 97 -1.39 -6.09 11.31
C ARG A 97 -0.37 -4.97 11.06
N THR A 98 0.37 -5.07 9.95
CA THR A 98 1.47 -4.14 9.66
C THR A 98 1.09 -3.01 8.72
N TRP A 99 -0.18 -2.88 8.37
CA TRP A 99 -0.62 -1.90 7.38
C TRP A 99 -0.22 -0.46 7.74
N ILE A 100 -0.58 0.00 8.94
CA ILE A 100 -0.31 1.39 9.32
C ILE A 100 1.18 1.64 9.51
N PRO A 101 1.92 0.80 10.27
CA PRO A 101 3.37 1.04 10.42
C PRO A 101 4.11 1.06 9.08
N LEU A 102 3.81 0.12 8.20
CA LEU A 102 4.51 0.04 6.92
C LEU A 102 4.08 1.14 5.94
N ALA A 103 2.81 1.56 5.99
CA ALA A 103 2.35 2.69 5.21
C ALA A 103 3.04 4.00 5.65
N LYS A 104 3.25 4.18 6.95
CA LYS A 104 4.00 5.33 7.46
C LYS A 104 5.44 5.30 6.97
N GLU A 105 6.06 4.13 6.99
CA GLU A 105 7.42 3.95 6.49
C GLU A 105 7.48 4.27 5.00
N ALA A 106 6.49 3.82 4.23
CA ALA A 106 6.40 4.10 2.79
C ALA A 106 6.21 5.60 2.53
N MET A 107 5.41 6.26 3.33
CA MET A 107 5.20 7.71 3.22
C MET A 107 6.54 8.44 3.41
N GLN A 108 7.31 8.07 4.41
CA GLN A 108 8.60 8.69 4.67
C GLN A 108 9.59 8.41 3.53
N PHE A 109 9.60 7.19 3.04
CA PHE A 109 10.47 6.82 1.92
C PHE A 109 10.15 7.67 0.68
N ALA A 110 8.88 7.77 0.33
CA ALA A 110 8.47 8.54 -0.85
C ALA A 110 8.73 10.04 -0.67
N SER A 111 8.61 10.56 0.56
CA SER A 111 8.80 11.99 0.81
C SER A 111 10.26 12.43 0.73
N ASN A 112 11.20 11.47 0.74
CA ASN A 112 12.63 11.77 0.69
C ASN A 112 13.20 11.84 -0.73
N PHE A 113 12.37 11.72 -1.75
CA PHE A 113 12.82 11.83 -3.14
C PHE A 113 12.61 13.22 -3.71
#